data_fd785bf8ea0c1ef2a1b2dca1ce9d3941
#
_entry.id   fd785bf8ea0c1ef2a1b2dca1ce9d3941
#
_cell.length_a   1.000
_cell.length_b   1.000
_cell.length_c   1.000
_cell.angle_alpha   90.00
_cell.angle_beta   90.00
_cell.angle_gamma   90.00
#
_symmetry.space_group_name_H-M   'P 1'
#
loop_
_entity.id
_entity.type
_entity.pdbx_description
1 polymer ?
#
loop_
_entity_poly.entity_id
_entity_poly.type
_entity_poly.pdbx_seq_one_letter_code
_entity_poly.pdbx_strand_id
1 'polypeptide(L)'
;MAKSAMDCVKLARDAKRPHLKDFIDLICSDFEELHGDRLVNDDRGLVGGFATIRAGEKASDKDVKVLVLGHNKGTTVEENMASNFGMANPDGYRKAMRLAKLAEKFRLPVVTFVDTPGAYPGKEAEERGQAEAIAKSLEFFSRLRTPVVVVVTGEGGSGGALAIAIGDRILMMENAVYSVISPEGCAGILWRDGAKAPEAAEALKITAPDLLKLGAIDEVVKEPAGGAQKNHKAAANAVRKAVLAALKDLAKIPVDELIERRYEKIRSYGNFH
;
A
#
# COMPACT_ATOMS: atom_id res chain seq x y z
N MET A 1 14.30 -20.68 -12.15
CA MET A 1 12.90 -21.15 -12.14
C MET A 1 12.02 -20.00 -11.71
N ALA A 2 10.80 -19.90 -12.24
CA ALA A 2 9.82 -18.92 -11.74
C ALA A 2 9.46 -19.28 -10.28
N LYS A 3 9.26 -18.26 -9.43
CA LYS A 3 8.83 -18.45 -8.04
C LYS A 3 7.37 -18.89 -8.02
N SER A 4 7.01 -19.78 -7.10
CA SER A 4 5.60 -20.09 -6.82
C SER A 4 4.90 -18.91 -6.12
N ALA A 5 3.57 -18.89 -6.14
CA ALA A 5 2.82 -17.88 -5.40
C ALA A 5 3.12 -17.92 -3.90
N MET A 6 3.28 -19.13 -3.34
CA MET A 6 3.65 -19.30 -1.92
C MET A 6 5.07 -18.82 -1.61
N ASP A 7 6.01 -18.90 -2.55
CA ASP A 7 7.34 -18.31 -2.37
C ASP A 7 7.26 -16.77 -2.30
N CYS A 8 6.40 -16.16 -3.10
CA CYS A 8 6.12 -14.72 -3.02
C CYS A 8 5.51 -14.35 -1.66
N VAL A 9 4.55 -15.14 -1.16
CA VAL A 9 3.98 -14.94 0.19
C VAL A 9 5.05 -14.96 1.27
N LYS A 10 5.95 -15.96 1.24
CA LYS A 10 7.06 -16.06 2.20
C LYS A 10 8.00 -14.86 2.11
N LEU A 11 8.30 -14.40 0.89
CA LEU A 11 9.16 -13.23 0.68
C LEU A 11 8.48 -11.92 1.10
N ALA A 12 7.17 -11.77 0.88
CA ALA A 12 6.40 -10.62 1.33
C ALA A 12 6.36 -10.52 2.87
N ARG A 13 6.39 -11.67 3.56
CA ARG A 13 6.37 -11.78 5.03
C ARG A 13 7.75 -11.83 5.67
N ASP A 14 8.83 -11.80 4.89
CA ASP A 14 10.18 -11.86 5.44
C ASP A 14 10.42 -10.67 6.38
N ALA A 15 10.75 -10.94 7.65
CA ALA A 15 10.98 -9.91 8.66
C ALA A 15 12.13 -8.94 8.33
N LYS A 16 13.00 -9.31 7.38
CA LYS A 16 14.08 -8.46 6.87
C LYS A 16 13.68 -7.68 5.63
N ARG A 17 12.42 -7.78 5.18
CA ARG A 17 11.93 -6.98 4.06
C ARG A 17 11.86 -5.50 4.49
N PRO A 18 12.22 -4.53 3.61
CA PRO A 18 12.09 -3.13 3.97
C PRO A 18 10.63 -2.76 4.26
N HIS A 19 10.41 -2.11 5.38
CA HIS A 19 9.12 -1.59 5.83
C HIS A 19 8.98 -0.10 5.51
N LEU A 20 7.84 0.51 5.83
CA LEU A 20 7.55 1.91 5.56
C LEU A 20 8.66 2.86 6.00
N LYS A 21 9.19 2.69 7.20
CA LYS A 21 10.25 3.53 7.76
C LYS A 21 11.52 3.47 6.89
N ASP A 22 11.91 2.27 6.44
CA ASP A 22 13.08 2.11 5.55
C ASP A 22 12.89 2.87 4.24
N PHE A 23 11.68 2.83 3.65
CA PHE A 23 11.39 3.60 2.44
C PHE A 23 11.47 5.10 2.71
N ILE A 24 10.85 5.58 3.79
CA ILE A 24 10.91 7.00 4.17
C ILE A 24 12.37 7.44 4.32
N ASP A 25 13.16 6.74 5.11
CA ASP A 25 14.57 7.10 5.41
C ASP A 25 15.45 7.07 4.14
N LEU A 26 15.20 6.14 3.22
CA LEU A 26 16.02 5.94 2.02
C LEU A 26 15.65 6.85 0.86
N ILE A 27 14.36 7.22 0.70
CA ILE A 27 13.92 7.97 -0.50
C ILE A 27 13.37 9.36 -0.20
N CYS A 28 13.03 9.66 1.05
CA CYS A 28 12.50 10.96 1.43
C CYS A 28 13.52 11.81 2.21
N SER A 29 13.25 13.11 2.30
CA SER A 29 13.78 14.04 3.27
C SER A 29 12.64 14.79 3.94
N ASP A 30 12.93 15.44 5.06
CA ASP A 30 12.01 16.33 5.77
C ASP A 30 10.66 15.66 6.10
N PHE A 31 10.68 14.37 6.48
CA PHE A 31 9.47 13.67 6.87
C PHE A 31 9.00 14.18 8.23
N GLU A 32 7.82 14.79 8.24
CA GLU A 32 7.12 15.24 9.44
C GLU A 32 5.86 14.41 9.65
N GLU A 33 5.88 13.52 10.63
CA GLU A 33 4.74 12.68 10.97
C GLU A 33 3.63 13.49 11.61
N LEU A 34 2.39 13.22 11.19
CA LEU A 34 1.19 13.86 11.73
C LEU A 34 0.28 12.83 12.39
N HIS A 35 -0.02 13.06 13.65
CA HIS A 35 -0.70 12.14 14.54
C HIS A 35 -2.20 12.41 14.68
N GLY A 36 -2.94 11.36 15.02
CA GLY A 36 -4.33 11.38 15.47
C GLY A 36 -5.38 11.56 14.39
N ASP A 37 -6.53 10.95 14.60
CA ASP A 37 -7.70 11.05 13.73
C ASP A 37 -8.57 12.29 14.00
N ARG A 38 -8.32 13.01 15.08
CA ARG A 38 -9.09 14.15 15.60
C ARG A 38 -10.49 13.77 16.11
N LEU A 39 -10.74 12.49 16.37
CA LEU A 39 -12.00 11.99 16.92
C LEU A 39 -11.80 11.15 18.17
N VAL A 40 -10.97 10.10 18.09
CA VAL A 40 -10.81 9.10 19.17
C VAL A 40 -9.35 8.95 19.57
N ASN A 41 -8.46 8.59 18.63
CA ASN A 41 -7.11 8.18 19.00
C ASN A 41 -6.10 8.42 17.85
N ASP A 42 -4.85 8.00 18.12
CA ASP A 42 -3.81 7.85 17.09
C ASP A 42 -3.49 6.36 16.91
N ASP A 43 -3.60 5.88 15.69
CA ASP A 43 -3.24 4.50 15.35
C ASP A 43 -1.78 4.41 14.89
N ARG A 44 -1.02 3.54 15.53
CA ARG A 44 0.39 3.28 15.19
C ARG A 44 0.56 2.29 14.02
N GLY A 45 -0.48 1.56 13.69
CA GLY A 45 -0.50 0.61 12.57
C GLY A 45 -0.56 1.30 11.20
N LEU A 46 -0.93 2.58 11.16
CA LEU A 46 -0.93 3.40 9.97
C LEU A 46 -0.27 4.75 10.26
N VAL A 47 0.84 5.03 9.58
CA VAL A 47 1.64 6.26 9.72
C VAL A 47 1.38 7.17 8.53
N GLY A 48 1.41 8.48 8.76
CA GLY A 48 1.29 9.46 7.70
C GLY A 48 1.95 10.80 8.05
N GLY A 49 2.53 11.43 7.03
CA GLY A 49 3.22 12.71 7.20
C GLY A 49 3.61 13.32 5.86
N PHE A 50 3.99 14.59 5.88
CA PHE A 50 4.53 15.26 4.72
C PHE A 50 6.02 15.00 4.60
N ALA A 51 6.47 14.82 3.35
CA ALA A 51 7.86 14.57 3.01
C ALA A 51 8.21 15.15 1.66
N THR A 52 9.50 15.19 1.38
CA THR A 52 10.03 15.48 0.06
C THR A 52 10.69 14.21 -0.50
N ILE A 53 10.15 13.65 -1.59
CA ILE A 53 10.83 12.56 -2.30
C ILE A 53 12.00 13.17 -3.04
N ARG A 54 13.21 12.69 -2.73
CA ARG A 54 14.44 13.16 -3.35
C ARG A 54 14.47 12.77 -4.83
N ALA A 55 14.75 13.73 -5.67
CA ALA A 55 15.02 13.52 -7.07
C ALA A 55 16.23 12.59 -7.28
N GLY A 56 16.44 12.18 -8.53
CA GLY A 56 17.64 11.41 -8.90
C GLY A 56 18.91 12.24 -8.82
N GLU A 57 20.04 11.64 -9.22
CA GLU A 57 21.36 12.29 -9.23
C GLU A 57 21.54 13.31 -10.36
N LYS A 58 20.58 13.42 -11.28
CA LYS A 58 20.66 14.38 -12.39
C LYS A 58 20.22 15.76 -11.93
N ALA A 59 20.98 16.77 -12.30
CA ALA A 59 20.67 18.17 -11.99
C ALA A 59 19.32 18.67 -12.55
N SER A 60 18.74 17.96 -13.51
CA SER A 60 17.40 18.24 -14.08
C SER A 60 16.24 17.69 -13.25
N ASP A 61 16.51 16.78 -12.32
CA ASP A 61 15.49 16.15 -11.52
C ASP A 61 15.13 17.09 -10.36
N LYS A 62 13.83 17.22 -10.09
CA LYS A 62 13.33 18.06 -9.01
C LYS A 62 12.76 17.20 -7.91
N ASP A 63 13.05 17.58 -6.69
CA ASP A 63 12.42 17.03 -5.49
C ASP A 63 10.90 17.26 -5.53
N VAL A 64 10.14 16.29 -5.06
CA VAL A 64 8.67 16.35 -5.08
C VAL A 64 8.14 16.27 -3.66
N LYS A 65 7.44 17.33 -3.23
CA LYS A 65 6.71 17.33 -1.96
C LYS A 65 5.46 16.45 -2.08
N VAL A 66 5.27 15.57 -1.11
CA VAL A 66 4.17 14.61 -1.11
C VAL A 66 3.59 14.44 0.31
N LEU A 67 2.36 13.94 0.39
CA LEU A 67 1.91 13.23 1.57
C LEU A 67 2.32 11.77 1.43
N VAL A 68 3.01 11.23 2.42
CA VAL A 68 3.27 9.80 2.57
C VAL A 68 2.27 9.22 3.56
N LEU A 69 1.63 8.12 3.21
CA LEU A 69 0.80 7.28 4.08
C LEU A 69 1.28 5.84 3.98
N GLY A 70 1.20 5.07 5.03
CA GLY A 70 1.52 3.65 4.90
C GLY A 70 1.28 2.83 6.15
N HIS A 71 1.14 1.53 5.94
CA HIS A 71 1.07 0.57 7.03
C HIS A 71 2.44 0.44 7.68
N ASN A 72 2.46 0.44 9.00
CA ASN A 72 3.67 0.44 9.79
C ASN A 72 3.86 -0.94 10.45
N LYS A 73 4.76 -1.73 9.89
CA LYS A 73 5.29 -2.92 10.56
C LYS A 73 6.58 -2.53 11.29
N GLY A 74 6.73 -3.02 12.52
CA GLY A 74 7.95 -2.85 13.29
C GLY A 74 9.05 -3.81 12.83
N THR A 75 10.27 -3.55 13.32
CA THR A 75 11.43 -4.43 13.12
C THR A 75 11.66 -5.35 14.31
N THR A 76 11.16 -4.99 15.48
CA THR A 76 11.19 -5.81 16.70
C THR A 76 9.79 -6.35 17.02
N VAL A 77 9.72 -7.31 17.94
CA VAL A 77 8.45 -7.88 18.41
C VAL A 77 7.62 -6.80 19.11
N GLU A 78 8.26 -5.98 19.94
CA GLU A 78 7.63 -4.89 20.70
C GLU A 78 7.05 -3.83 19.77
N GLU A 79 7.79 -3.43 18.73
CA GLU A 79 7.32 -2.49 17.70
C GLU A 79 6.14 -3.06 16.93
N ASN A 80 6.20 -4.33 16.54
CA ASN A 80 5.12 -5.00 15.85
C ASN A 80 3.86 -5.11 16.72
N MET A 81 3.99 -5.44 18.00
CA MET A 81 2.86 -5.44 18.94
C MET A 81 2.25 -4.04 19.07
N ALA A 82 3.07 -3.01 19.17
CA ALA A 82 2.61 -1.62 19.29
C ALA A 82 1.88 -1.10 18.05
N SER A 83 2.20 -1.62 16.88
CA SER A 83 1.59 -1.26 15.59
C SER A 83 0.57 -2.31 15.08
N ASN A 84 0.17 -3.27 15.90
CA ASN A 84 -0.69 -4.38 15.52
C ASN A 84 -0.20 -5.10 14.24
N PHE A 85 1.11 -5.25 14.05
CA PHE A 85 1.70 -5.87 12.85
C PHE A 85 1.29 -5.18 11.53
N GLY A 86 1.09 -3.88 11.57
CA GLY A 86 0.60 -3.09 10.43
C GLY A 86 -0.90 -3.23 10.17
N MET A 87 -1.64 -3.85 11.07
CA MET A 87 -3.11 -3.92 11.00
C MET A 87 -3.70 -2.66 11.64
N ALA A 88 -4.16 -1.74 10.80
CA ALA A 88 -4.70 -0.48 11.27
C ALA A 88 -6.06 -0.62 11.96
N ASN A 89 -6.26 0.16 13.01
CA ASN A 89 -7.55 0.41 13.65
C ASN A 89 -8.37 1.45 12.85
N PRO A 90 -9.67 1.66 13.16
CA PRO A 90 -10.49 2.68 12.51
C PRO A 90 -9.86 4.07 12.53
N ASP A 91 -9.15 4.39 13.61
CA ASP A 91 -8.46 5.67 13.79
C ASP A 91 -7.36 5.90 12.72
N GLY A 92 -6.68 4.85 12.29
CA GLY A 92 -5.68 4.89 11.24
C GLY A 92 -6.29 5.32 9.90
N TYR A 93 -7.39 4.70 9.50
CA TYR A 93 -8.08 5.06 8.24
C TYR A 93 -8.67 6.46 8.29
N ARG A 94 -9.23 6.89 9.43
CA ARG A 94 -9.69 8.27 9.63
C ARG A 94 -8.54 9.27 9.59
N LYS A 95 -7.38 8.93 10.19
CA LYS A 95 -6.14 9.71 10.08
C LYS A 95 -5.69 9.84 8.63
N ALA A 96 -5.67 8.74 7.87
CA ALA A 96 -5.29 8.74 6.46
C ALA A 96 -6.18 9.70 5.64
N MET A 97 -7.51 9.62 5.77
CA MET A 97 -8.44 10.54 5.11
C MET A 97 -8.20 11.99 5.50
N ARG A 98 -8.01 12.26 6.80
CA ARG A 98 -7.73 13.61 7.31
C ARG A 98 -6.46 14.20 6.69
N LEU A 99 -5.38 13.42 6.62
CA LEU A 99 -4.11 13.85 6.04
C LEU A 99 -4.22 14.03 4.53
N ALA A 100 -4.89 13.12 3.84
CA ALA A 100 -5.10 13.22 2.40
C ALA A 100 -5.97 14.45 2.03
N LYS A 101 -6.93 14.84 2.89
CA LYS A 101 -7.66 16.09 2.74
C LYS A 101 -6.77 17.33 2.87
N LEU A 102 -5.73 17.28 3.72
CA LEU A 102 -4.73 18.36 3.78
C LEU A 102 -3.88 18.38 2.51
N ALA A 103 -3.45 17.22 2.02
CA ALA A 103 -2.70 17.11 0.76
C ALA A 103 -3.50 17.70 -0.41
N GLU A 104 -4.78 17.38 -0.52
CA GLU A 104 -5.69 17.98 -1.51
C GLU A 104 -5.74 19.52 -1.39
N LYS A 105 -5.91 20.04 -0.17
CA LYS A 105 -5.94 21.49 0.08
C LYS A 105 -4.66 22.19 -0.38
N PHE A 106 -3.51 21.55 -0.18
CA PHE A 106 -2.20 22.10 -0.58
C PHE A 106 -1.78 21.68 -1.99
N ARG A 107 -2.62 20.93 -2.71
CA ARG A 107 -2.34 20.39 -4.06
C ARG A 107 -1.07 19.54 -4.11
N LEU A 108 -0.83 18.78 -3.05
CA LEU A 108 0.28 17.85 -2.96
C LEU A 108 -0.19 16.46 -3.35
N PRO A 109 0.58 15.69 -4.13
CA PRO A 109 0.23 14.30 -4.42
C PRO A 109 0.37 13.42 -3.17
N VAL A 110 -0.34 12.31 -3.18
CA VAL A 110 -0.33 11.30 -2.13
C VAL A 110 0.41 10.07 -2.61
N VAL A 111 1.30 9.55 -1.81
CA VAL A 111 1.98 8.25 -2.02
C VAL A 111 1.62 7.33 -0.86
N THR A 112 1.01 6.19 -1.17
CA THR A 112 0.64 5.22 -0.14
C THR A 112 1.52 3.97 -0.23
N PHE A 113 1.98 3.47 0.92
CA PHE A 113 2.75 2.24 1.05
C PHE A 113 1.90 1.18 1.73
N VAL A 114 1.63 0.09 1.01
CA VAL A 114 0.75 -0.99 1.48
C VAL A 114 1.58 -2.18 1.92
N ASP A 115 1.55 -2.47 3.22
CA ASP A 115 2.14 -3.68 3.81
C ASP A 115 1.39 -4.08 5.08
N THR A 116 0.29 -4.80 4.91
CA THR A 116 -0.58 -5.26 6.00
C THR A 116 -1.20 -6.62 5.68
N PRO A 117 -1.35 -7.52 6.66
CA PRO A 117 -2.14 -8.73 6.49
C PRO A 117 -3.66 -8.45 6.44
N GLY A 118 -4.10 -7.26 6.86
CA GLY A 118 -5.51 -6.85 6.88
C GLY A 118 -5.77 -5.71 7.85
N ALA A 119 -7.04 -5.35 8.03
CA ALA A 119 -7.45 -4.46 9.09
C ALA A 119 -7.42 -5.18 10.44
N TYR A 120 -7.21 -4.45 11.54
CA TYR A 120 -7.20 -5.05 12.88
C TYR A 120 -8.56 -5.66 13.23
N PRO A 121 -8.62 -6.98 13.53
CA PRO A 121 -9.89 -7.71 13.69
C PRO A 121 -10.39 -7.73 15.14
N GLY A 122 -9.81 -6.92 16.02
CA GLY A 122 -10.16 -6.91 17.44
C GLY A 122 -11.56 -6.33 17.70
N LYS A 123 -12.22 -6.80 18.77
CA LYS A 123 -13.54 -6.33 19.21
C LYS A 123 -13.60 -4.80 19.35
N GLU A 124 -12.56 -4.20 19.90
CA GLU A 124 -12.45 -2.74 20.09
C GLU A 124 -12.44 -1.96 18.75
N ALA A 125 -11.88 -2.55 17.70
CA ALA A 125 -11.90 -1.95 16.37
C ALA A 125 -13.32 -2.03 15.77
N GLU A 126 -14.02 -3.15 15.94
CA GLU A 126 -15.40 -3.31 15.50
C GLU A 126 -16.33 -2.31 16.23
N GLU A 127 -16.22 -2.18 17.55
CA GLU A 127 -16.99 -1.23 18.37
C GLU A 127 -16.73 0.24 17.96
N ARG A 128 -15.55 0.55 17.41
CA ARG A 128 -15.19 1.87 16.91
C ARG A 128 -15.44 2.07 15.41
N GLY A 129 -16.13 1.13 14.77
CA GLY A 129 -16.58 1.22 13.39
C GLY A 129 -15.53 0.90 12.35
N GLN A 130 -14.83 -0.25 12.46
CA GLN A 130 -13.79 -0.69 11.52
C GLN A 130 -14.30 -0.74 10.07
N ALA A 131 -15.43 -1.41 9.84
CA ALA A 131 -16.01 -1.55 8.50
C ALA A 131 -16.42 -0.18 7.93
N GLU A 132 -17.01 0.69 8.74
CA GLU A 132 -17.39 2.04 8.32
C GLU A 132 -16.17 2.89 7.96
N ALA A 133 -15.10 2.83 8.76
CA ALA A 133 -13.88 3.60 8.50
C ALA A 133 -13.23 3.17 7.18
N ILE A 134 -13.19 1.87 6.90
CA ILE A 134 -12.72 1.32 5.62
C ILE A 134 -13.61 1.80 4.47
N ALA A 135 -14.92 1.64 4.56
CA ALA A 135 -15.86 2.03 3.51
C ALA A 135 -15.77 3.53 3.18
N LYS A 136 -15.72 4.39 4.22
CA LYS A 136 -15.52 5.83 4.05
C LYS A 136 -14.17 6.17 3.42
N SER A 137 -13.14 5.42 3.76
CA SER A 137 -11.81 5.61 3.15
C SER A 137 -11.84 5.30 1.65
N LEU A 138 -12.48 4.21 1.25
CA LEU A 138 -12.67 3.86 -0.17
C LEU A 138 -13.40 4.97 -0.94
N GLU A 139 -14.53 5.42 -0.40
CA GLU A 139 -15.29 6.52 -1.00
C GLU A 139 -14.47 7.80 -1.07
N PHE A 140 -13.75 8.15 -0.01
CA PHE A 140 -12.93 9.37 0.05
C PHE A 140 -11.80 9.34 -0.98
N PHE A 141 -10.99 8.28 -1.03
CA PHE A 141 -9.88 8.18 -1.98
C PHE A 141 -10.35 8.10 -3.43
N SER A 142 -11.53 7.52 -3.70
CA SER A 142 -12.08 7.48 -5.07
C SER A 142 -12.37 8.87 -5.63
N ARG A 143 -12.67 9.85 -4.76
CA ARG A 143 -13.03 11.23 -5.11
C ARG A 143 -11.93 12.26 -4.81
N LEU A 144 -10.79 11.83 -4.26
CA LEU A 144 -9.70 12.73 -3.85
C LEU A 144 -9.14 13.50 -5.04
N ARG A 145 -9.12 14.83 -4.95
CA ARG A 145 -8.79 15.77 -6.03
C ARG A 145 -7.29 16.07 -6.11
N THR A 146 -6.46 15.05 -5.94
CA THR A 146 -5.00 15.13 -6.12
C THR A 146 -4.48 13.77 -6.60
N PRO A 147 -3.32 13.71 -7.27
CA PRO A 147 -2.73 12.44 -7.69
C PRO A 147 -2.46 11.49 -6.52
N VAL A 148 -2.81 10.23 -6.68
CA VAL A 148 -2.55 9.16 -5.72
C VAL A 148 -1.76 8.04 -6.38
N VAL A 149 -0.55 7.79 -5.87
CA VAL A 149 0.29 6.65 -6.26
C VAL A 149 0.34 5.64 -5.13
N VAL A 150 -0.08 4.43 -5.39
CA VAL A 150 -0.07 3.31 -4.44
C VAL A 150 1.14 2.43 -4.71
N VAL A 151 1.84 2.00 -3.67
CA VAL A 151 2.94 1.05 -3.75
C VAL A 151 2.67 -0.12 -2.81
N VAL A 152 2.39 -1.30 -3.35
CA VAL A 152 2.28 -2.53 -2.56
C VAL A 152 3.69 -3.07 -2.35
N THR A 153 4.19 -2.97 -1.12
CA THR A 153 5.59 -3.28 -0.79
C THR A 153 5.79 -4.66 -0.14
N GLY A 154 4.76 -5.20 0.47
CA GLY A 154 4.77 -6.50 1.13
C GLY A 154 3.45 -7.22 0.96
N GLU A 155 2.68 -7.38 2.04
CA GLU A 155 1.34 -7.94 1.99
C GLU A 155 0.30 -6.84 1.74
N GLY A 156 -0.57 -7.04 0.76
CA GLY A 156 -1.76 -6.23 0.56
C GLY A 156 -3.01 -7.02 0.96
N GLY A 157 -3.33 -7.04 2.26
CA GLY A 157 -4.40 -7.87 2.80
C GLY A 157 -5.76 -7.17 2.84
N SER A 158 -6.72 -7.68 2.05
CA SER A 158 -8.16 -7.40 2.18
C SER A 158 -8.52 -5.91 2.26
N GLY A 159 -9.59 -5.58 2.99
CA GLY A 159 -10.07 -4.21 3.20
C GLY A 159 -9.06 -3.30 3.88
N GLY A 160 -8.19 -3.85 4.73
CA GLY A 160 -7.12 -3.09 5.38
C GLY A 160 -6.16 -2.46 4.38
N ALA A 161 -5.72 -3.23 3.39
CA ALA A 161 -4.91 -2.73 2.31
C ALA A 161 -5.70 -1.80 1.39
N LEU A 162 -6.91 -2.23 1.00
CA LEU A 162 -7.74 -1.52 0.02
C LEU A 162 -8.12 -0.11 0.49
N ALA A 163 -8.28 0.10 1.80
CA ALA A 163 -8.66 1.38 2.38
C ALA A 163 -7.71 2.54 2.03
N ILE A 164 -6.44 2.27 1.71
CA ILE A 164 -5.48 3.28 1.25
C ILE A 164 -4.90 2.94 -0.13
N ALA A 165 -5.48 1.96 -0.84
CA ALA A 165 -4.98 1.48 -2.13
C ALA A 165 -5.85 1.91 -3.33
N ILE A 166 -6.79 2.83 -3.13
CA ILE A 166 -7.53 3.46 -4.23
C ILE A 166 -6.68 4.60 -4.79
N GLY A 167 -6.15 4.41 -6.01
CA GLY A 167 -5.23 5.38 -6.60
C GLY A 167 -5.22 5.41 -8.12
N ASP A 168 -4.57 6.42 -8.68
CA ASP A 168 -4.43 6.63 -10.12
C ASP A 168 -3.39 5.68 -10.73
N ARG A 169 -2.35 5.37 -9.95
CA ARG A 169 -1.33 4.36 -10.30
C ARG A 169 -1.13 3.42 -9.12
N ILE A 170 -1.19 2.13 -9.40
CA ILE A 170 -0.94 1.05 -8.43
C ILE A 170 0.32 0.33 -8.86
N LEU A 171 1.40 0.57 -8.15
CA LEU A 171 2.69 -0.07 -8.31
C LEU A 171 2.78 -1.22 -7.31
N MET A 172 3.40 -2.32 -7.70
CA MET A 172 3.57 -3.45 -6.80
C MET A 172 4.98 -4.02 -6.91
N MET A 173 5.65 -4.22 -5.81
CA MET A 173 6.97 -4.85 -5.80
C MET A 173 6.88 -6.31 -6.25
N GLU A 174 7.91 -6.78 -6.96
CA GLU A 174 7.91 -8.07 -7.68
C GLU A 174 7.55 -9.28 -6.81
N ASN A 175 7.95 -9.29 -5.53
CA ASN A 175 7.64 -10.37 -4.59
C ASN A 175 6.61 -9.97 -3.53
N ALA A 176 5.91 -8.86 -3.71
CA ALA A 176 4.74 -8.52 -2.90
C ALA A 176 3.55 -9.40 -3.29
N VAL A 177 2.53 -9.46 -2.43
CA VAL A 177 1.26 -10.14 -2.69
C VAL A 177 0.09 -9.21 -2.38
N TYR A 178 -0.99 -9.33 -3.16
CA TYR A 178 -2.20 -8.51 -2.94
C TYR A 178 -3.43 -9.39 -3.12
N SER A 179 -4.25 -9.53 -2.08
CA SER A 179 -5.35 -10.49 -2.04
C SER A 179 -6.47 -10.06 -1.09
N VAL A 180 -7.68 -10.52 -1.38
CA VAL A 180 -8.85 -10.35 -0.51
C VAL A 180 -8.75 -11.17 0.79
N ILE A 181 -7.99 -12.27 0.78
CA ILE A 181 -7.84 -13.20 1.91
C ILE A 181 -6.44 -13.81 1.89
N SER A 182 -5.92 -14.22 3.05
CA SER A 182 -4.68 -14.99 3.08
C SER A 182 -4.85 -16.38 2.47
N PRO A 183 -3.80 -16.97 1.87
CA PRO A 183 -3.87 -18.33 1.35
C PRO A 183 -4.33 -19.36 2.40
N GLU A 184 -3.85 -19.21 3.63
CA GLU A 184 -4.23 -20.07 4.76
C GLU A 184 -5.73 -19.93 5.09
N GLY A 185 -6.24 -18.69 5.12
CA GLY A 185 -7.66 -18.42 5.34
C GLY A 185 -8.53 -19.00 4.22
N CYS A 186 -8.13 -18.82 2.97
CA CYS A 186 -8.80 -19.38 1.80
C CYS A 186 -8.84 -20.92 1.87
N ALA A 187 -7.70 -21.55 2.15
CA ALA A 187 -7.60 -22.99 2.29
C ALA A 187 -8.48 -23.53 3.43
N GLY A 188 -8.50 -22.83 4.56
CA GLY A 188 -9.37 -23.19 5.69
C GLY A 188 -10.86 -23.13 5.35
N ILE A 189 -11.30 -22.12 4.60
CA ILE A 189 -12.70 -21.97 4.20
C ILE A 189 -13.10 -23.00 3.14
N LEU A 190 -12.29 -23.16 2.07
CA LEU A 190 -12.66 -24.01 0.94
C LEU A 190 -12.45 -25.49 1.19
N TRP A 191 -11.38 -25.87 1.86
CA TRP A 191 -11.00 -27.28 2.05
C TRP A 191 -10.94 -27.73 3.49
N ARG A 192 -11.14 -26.83 4.46
CA ARG A 192 -10.96 -27.07 5.90
C ARG A 192 -9.59 -27.64 6.26
N ASP A 193 -8.58 -27.29 5.44
CA ASP A 193 -7.22 -27.78 5.55
C ASP A 193 -6.21 -26.68 5.22
N GLY A 194 -5.58 -26.11 6.24
CA GLY A 194 -4.56 -25.06 6.09
C GLY A 194 -3.30 -25.53 5.33
N ALA A 195 -3.03 -26.85 5.24
CA ALA A 195 -1.90 -27.38 4.48
C ALA A 195 -2.05 -27.12 2.97
N LYS A 196 -3.25 -26.85 2.50
CA LYS A 196 -3.56 -26.47 1.10
C LYS A 196 -3.37 -24.97 0.80
N ALA A 197 -2.72 -24.22 1.69
CA ALA A 197 -2.40 -22.83 1.43
C ALA A 197 -1.59 -22.60 0.13
N PRO A 198 -0.64 -23.47 -0.28
CA PRO A 198 0.04 -23.32 -1.56
C PRO A 198 -0.90 -23.39 -2.77
N GLU A 199 -1.85 -24.33 -2.79
CA GLU A 199 -2.86 -24.43 -3.85
C GLU A 199 -3.78 -23.21 -3.85
N ALA A 200 -4.16 -22.73 -2.67
CA ALA A 200 -4.96 -21.51 -2.54
C ALA A 200 -4.21 -20.30 -3.09
N ALA A 201 -2.91 -20.15 -2.79
CA ALA A 201 -2.10 -19.04 -3.28
C ALA A 201 -2.04 -19.00 -4.82
N GLU A 202 -1.87 -20.15 -5.46
CA GLU A 202 -1.87 -20.25 -6.93
C GLU A 202 -3.25 -19.95 -7.53
N ALA A 203 -4.33 -20.44 -6.90
CA ALA A 203 -5.69 -20.22 -7.38
C ALA A 203 -6.14 -18.76 -7.25
N LEU A 204 -5.74 -18.07 -6.19
CA LEU A 204 -6.09 -16.68 -5.90
C LEU A 204 -5.41 -15.66 -6.81
N LYS A 205 -4.38 -16.04 -7.56
CA LYS A 205 -3.65 -15.14 -8.49
C LYS A 205 -3.12 -13.86 -7.82
N ILE A 206 -2.49 -14.01 -6.65
CA ILE A 206 -2.11 -12.91 -5.76
C ILE A 206 -0.74 -12.28 -6.07
N THR A 207 -0.01 -12.81 -7.06
CA THR A 207 1.35 -12.33 -7.38
C THR A 207 1.34 -11.11 -8.29
N ALA A 208 2.40 -10.31 -8.24
CA ALA A 208 2.50 -9.11 -9.06
C ALA A 208 2.35 -9.38 -10.57
N PRO A 209 2.96 -10.42 -11.16
CA PRO A 209 2.73 -10.77 -12.58
C PRO A 209 1.28 -11.14 -12.89
N ASP A 210 0.61 -11.90 -11.99
CA ASP A 210 -0.78 -12.27 -12.19
C ASP A 210 -1.70 -11.03 -12.16
N LEU A 211 -1.51 -10.17 -11.17
CA LEU A 211 -2.32 -8.97 -10.99
C LEU A 211 -2.10 -7.94 -12.09
N LEU A 212 -0.87 -7.84 -12.63
CA LEU A 212 -0.61 -7.02 -13.82
C LEU A 212 -1.37 -7.55 -15.03
N LYS A 213 -1.36 -8.87 -15.24
CA LYS A 213 -2.10 -9.51 -16.33
C LYS A 213 -3.62 -9.34 -16.20
N LEU A 214 -4.13 -9.32 -14.96
CA LEU A 214 -5.55 -9.09 -14.67
C LEU A 214 -5.94 -7.60 -14.72
N GLY A 215 -4.98 -6.70 -14.90
CA GLY A 215 -5.21 -5.24 -14.89
C GLY A 215 -5.52 -4.67 -13.50
N ALA A 216 -5.30 -5.43 -12.43
CA ALA A 216 -5.53 -4.97 -11.05
C ALA A 216 -4.43 -4.03 -10.54
N ILE A 217 -3.24 -4.09 -11.13
CA ILE A 217 -2.12 -3.15 -10.90
C ILE A 217 -1.60 -2.61 -12.22
N ASP A 218 -0.89 -1.48 -12.18
CA ASP A 218 -0.39 -0.80 -13.37
C ASP A 218 1.07 -1.15 -13.70
N GLU A 219 1.88 -1.47 -12.69
CA GLU A 219 3.32 -1.71 -12.89
C GLU A 219 3.90 -2.65 -11.83
N VAL A 220 4.82 -3.51 -12.24
CA VAL A 220 5.64 -4.34 -11.35
C VAL A 220 6.99 -3.68 -11.13
N VAL A 221 7.28 -3.28 -9.91
CA VAL A 221 8.57 -2.73 -9.51
C VAL A 221 9.55 -3.87 -9.23
N LYS A 222 10.59 -3.98 -10.06
CA LYS A 222 11.59 -5.05 -9.94
C LYS A 222 12.38 -4.95 -8.64
N GLU A 223 12.64 -6.10 -8.05
CA GLU A 223 13.45 -6.24 -6.84
C GLU A 223 14.89 -6.69 -7.16
N PRO A 224 15.84 -6.38 -6.28
CA PRO A 224 17.20 -6.93 -6.41
C PRO A 224 17.20 -8.45 -6.36
N ALA A 225 18.24 -9.07 -6.89
CA ALA A 225 18.40 -10.52 -6.89
C ALA A 225 18.27 -11.08 -5.46
N GLY A 226 17.40 -12.05 -5.31
CA GLY A 226 17.07 -12.68 -4.01
C GLY A 226 15.99 -11.94 -3.20
N GLY A 227 15.45 -10.81 -3.68
CA GLY A 227 14.36 -10.06 -3.03
C GLY A 227 14.83 -8.78 -2.34
N ALA A 228 13.86 -7.94 -1.97
CA ALA A 228 14.09 -6.63 -1.35
C ALA A 228 14.87 -6.71 -0.02
N GLN A 229 14.68 -7.77 0.76
CA GLN A 229 15.37 -8.05 2.02
C GLN A 229 16.89 -8.22 1.86
N LYS A 230 17.39 -8.43 0.64
CA LYS A 230 18.83 -8.56 0.39
C LYS A 230 19.52 -7.23 0.15
N ASN A 231 18.78 -6.22 -0.32
CA ASN A 231 19.32 -4.89 -0.57
C ASN A 231 18.22 -3.83 -0.53
N HIS A 232 17.97 -3.30 0.68
CA HIS A 232 16.96 -2.25 0.92
C HIS A 232 17.19 -1.01 0.05
N LYS A 233 18.44 -0.56 -0.07
CA LYS A 233 18.79 0.63 -0.86
C LYS A 233 18.46 0.46 -2.34
N ALA A 234 18.76 -0.70 -2.92
CA ALA A 234 18.42 -0.97 -4.32
C ALA A 234 16.90 -1.07 -4.52
N ALA A 235 16.20 -1.76 -3.61
CA ALA A 235 14.74 -1.87 -3.63
C ALA A 235 14.06 -0.50 -3.49
N ALA A 236 14.47 0.31 -2.52
CA ALA A 236 13.96 1.66 -2.32
C ALA A 236 14.23 2.57 -3.53
N ASN A 237 15.40 2.49 -4.13
CA ASN A 237 15.70 3.23 -5.37
C ASN A 237 14.80 2.83 -6.54
N ALA A 238 14.48 1.54 -6.70
CA ALA A 238 13.54 1.10 -7.73
C ALA A 238 12.15 1.68 -7.49
N VAL A 239 11.64 1.61 -6.25
CA VAL A 239 10.37 2.22 -5.85
C VAL A 239 10.38 3.72 -6.09
N ARG A 240 11.43 4.44 -5.65
CA ARG A 240 11.57 5.88 -5.86
C ARG A 240 11.46 6.27 -7.33
N LYS A 241 12.16 5.56 -8.21
CA LYS A 241 12.12 5.81 -9.66
C LYS A 241 10.73 5.62 -10.25
N ALA A 242 10.05 4.53 -9.88
CA ALA A 242 8.71 4.23 -10.36
C ALA A 242 7.69 5.27 -9.85
N VAL A 243 7.74 5.63 -8.56
CA VAL A 243 6.88 6.66 -7.97
C VAL A 243 7.08 8.02 -8.64
N LEU A 244 8.33 8.47 -8.83
CA LEU A 244 8.61 9.75 -9.50
C LEU A 244 8.15 9.77 -10.95
N ALA A 245 8.30 8.66 -11.68
CA ALA A 245 7.79 8.53 -13.04
C ALA A 245 6.25 8.64 -13.07
N ALA A 246 5.57 7.91 -12.18
CA ALA A 246 4.12 7.96 -12.05
C ALA A 246 3.63 9.38 -11.71
N LEU A 247 4.23 10.03 -10.72
CA LEU A 247 3.87 11.40 -10.32
C LEU A 247 4.08 12.41 -11.46
N LYS A 248 5.17 12.28 -12.20
CA LYS A 248 5.46 13.13 -13.37
C LYS A 248 4.40 13.01 -14.47
N ASP A 249 3.89 11.81 -14.70
CA ASP A 249 2.85 11.59 -15.70
C ASP A 249 1.49 12.07 -15.21
N LEU A 250 1.14 11.79 -13.96
CA LEU A 250 -0.12 12.24 -13.36
C LEU A 250 -0.21 13.77 -13.23
N ALA A 251 0.91 14.45 -13.00
CA ALA A 251 0.96 15.91 -12.91
C ALA A 251 0.53 16.65 -14.20
N LYS A 252 0.51 15.94 -15.33
CA LYS A 252 0.07 16.50 -16.63
C LYS A 252 -1.44 16.42 -16.84
N ILE A 253 -2.15 15.68 -16.00
CA ILE A 253 -3.57 15.39 -16.15
C ILE A 253 -4.38 16.42 -15.35
N PRO A 254 -5.36 17.11 -15.95
CA PRO A 254 -6.28 17.96 -15.22
C PRO A 254 -7.03 17.17 -14.13
N VAL A 255 -7.30 17.83 -12.99
CA VAL A 255 -7.84 17.13 -11.81
C VAL A 255 -9.19 16.46 -12.08
N ASP A 256 -10.07 17.08 -12.84
CA ASP A 256 -11.39 16.47 -13.16
C ASP A 256 -11.24 15.23 -14.03
N GLU A 257 -10.33 15.27 -15.00
CA GLU A 257 -10.00 14.11 -15.84
C GLU A 257 -9.30 13.00 -15.02
N LEU A 258 -8.47 13.37 -14.05
CA LEU A 258 -7.81 12.42 -13.16
C LEU A 258 -8.84 11.59 -12.37
N ILE A 259 -9.87 12.25 -11.82
CA ILE A 259 -10.93 11.57 -11.06
C ILE A 259 -11.75 10.66 -11.99
N GLU A 260 -12.11 11.12 -13.19
CA GLU A 260 -12.85 10.31 -14.15
C GLU A 260 -12.05 9.06 -14.55
N ARG A 261 -10.77 9.21 -14.90
CA ARG A 261 -9.90 8.07 -15.22
C ARG A 261 -9.76 7.09 -14.05
N ARG A 262 -9.68 7.59 -12.80
CA ARG A 262 -9.68 6.74 -11.59
C ARG A 262 -10.98 5.95 -11.46
N TYR A 263 -12.12 6.61 -11.68
CA TYR A 263 -13.43 5.98 -11.66
C TYR A 263 -13.56 4.91 -12.74
N GLU A 264 -13.22 5.22 -13.99
CA GLU A 264 -13.26 4.28 -15.11
C GLU A 264 -12.35 3.08 -14.86
N LYS A 265 -11.15 3.29 -14.33
CA LYS A 265 -10.23 2.23 -13.95
C LYS A 265 -10.86 1.27 -12.94
N ILE A 266 -11.45 1.78 -11.85
CA ILE A 266 -12.12 0.94 -10.85
C ILE A 266 -13.30 0.19 -11.47
N ARG A 267 -14.08 0.84 -12.33
CA ARG A 267 -15.21 0.25 -13.06
C ARG A 267 -14.79 -0.84 -14.04
N SER A 268 -13.57 -0.81 -14.56
CA SER A 268 -13.06 -1.81 -15.49
C SER A 268 -12.66 -3.12 -14.81
N TYR A 269 -12.52 -3.15 -13.50
CA TYR A 269 -12.19 -4.38 -12.78
C TYR A 269 -13.34 -5.38 -12.88
N GLY A 270 -13.00 -6.65 -13.18
CA GLY A 270 -13.99 -7.73 -13.23
C GLY A 270 -14.88 -7.74 -14.48
N ASN A 271 -14.38 -7.31 -15.61
CA ASN A 271 -15.07 -7.56 -16.89
C ASN A 271 -15.17 -9.06 -17.13
N PHE A 272 -16.39 -9.57 -17.03
CA PHE A 272 -16.74 -10.96 -17.35
C PHE A 272 -17.26 -11.00 -18.80
N HIS A 273 -16.72 -11.91 -19.59
CA HIS A 273 -17.23 -12.26 -20.90
C HIS A 273 -18.12 -13.49 -20.80
#